data_074f03eff7ad3254e760706f850a623b
#
_entry.id   074f03eff7ad3254e760706f850a623b
#
_cell.length_a   1.000
_cell.length_b   1.000
_cell.length_c   1.000
_cell.angle_alpha   90.00
_cell.angle_beta   90.00
_cell.angle_gamma   90.00
#
_symmetry.space_group_name_H-M   'P 1'
#
loop_
_entity.id
_entity.type
_entity.pdbx_description
1 polymer ?
#
loop_
_entity_poly.entity_id
_entity_poly.type
_entity_poly.pdbx_seq_one_letter_code
_entity_poly.pdbx_strand_id
1 'polypeptide(L)'
;IESGELSDFRKGVADWIKHNTPADPGFLLPQTFMEVGSEQVLSFLREWQHKVWSSGYLGMAWPKEYGGGGMPRIFQQIADEEMKKARVPICFNVIGLGWAGPLIIDTGTDFEKETYLKGILSGEDIWCQGFSEPNHGSDLGSIQTRAERDDNEYIINGSKIWTTMGNYAKYMILLARTDSQAERRYNGLSFFLAPMDAKGITTSPIQKLTGDYGFTETFFDDVRIPASCLMGEEGHGWRIAMQTLQYERGAE
;
A
#
# COMPACT_ATOMS: atom_id res chain seq x y z
N ILE A 1 -30.17 4.15 4.81
CA ILE A 1 -30.14 3.02 3.85
C ILE A 1 -31.15 2.00 4.36
N GLU A 2 -32.12 1.63 3.52
CA GLU A 2 -33.15 0.66 3.89
C GLU A 2 -32.57 -0.78 3.89
N SER A 3 -33.08 -1.64 4.77
CA SER A 3 -32.59 -3.03 4.86
C SER A 3 -32.81 -3.82 3.56
N GLY A 4 -33.83 -3.48 2.78
CA GLY A 4 -34.10 -4.03 1.46
C GLY A 4 -33.01 -3.72 0.45
N GLU A 5 -32.55 -2.48 0.40
CA GLU A 5 -31.49 -2.02 -0.50
C GLU A 5 -30.17 -2.78 -0.27
N LEU A 6 -29.78 -2.95 0.99
CA LEU A 6 -28.56 -3.71 1.33
C LEU A 6 -28.69 -5.20 0.97
N SER A 7 -29.89 -5.78 1.15
CA SER A 7 -30.15 -7.17 0.77
C SER A 7 -30.05 -7.37 -0.74
N ASP A 8 -30.60 -6.47 -1.52
CA ASP A 8 -30.55 -6.55 -2.99
C ASP A 8 -29.15 -6.30 -3.52
N PHE A 9 -28.42 -5.35 -2.92
CA PHE A 9 -26.99 -5.13 -3.22
C PHE A 9 -26.19 -6.41 -2.95
N ARG A 10 -26.36 -7.06 -1.79
CA ARG A 10 -25.67 -8.32 -1.44
C ARG A 10 -25.93 -9.42 -2.46
N LYS A 11 -27.18 -9.58 -2.92
CA LYS A 11 -27.52 -10.55 -3.98
C LYS A 11 -26.80 -10.19 -5.29
N GLY A 12 -26.78 -8.92 -5.66
CA GLY A 12 -26.08 -8.44 -6.86
C GLY A 12 -24.59 -8.76 -6.83
N VAL A 13 -23.92 -8.53 -5.68
CA VAL A 13 -22.50 -8.90 -5.48
C VAL A 13 -22.32 -10.42 -5.63
N ALA A 14 -23.15 -11.24 -4.96
CA ALA A 14 -23.04 -12.69 -5.04
C ALA A 14 -23.25 -13.22 -6.47
N ASP A 15 -24.22 -12.66 -7.19
CA ASP A 15 -24.45 -13.01 -8.59
C ASP A 15 -23.30 -12.59 -9.49
N TRP A 16 -22.73 -11.39 -9.29
CA TRP A 16 -21.56 -10.95 -10.02
C TRP A 16 -20.36 -11.88 -9.79
N ILE A 17 -20.07 -12.24 -8.54
CA ILE A 17 -18.98 -13.17 -8.17
C ILE A 17 -19.16 -14.50 -8.92
N LYS A 18 -20.36 -15.08 -8.89
CA LYS A 18 -20.65 -16.35 -9.56
C LYS A 18 -20.31 -16.35 -11.07
N HIS A 19 -20.51 -15.23 -11.73
CA HIS A 19 -20.28 -15.12 -13.18
C HIS A 19 -18.88 -14.60 -13.55
N ASN A 20 -18.14 -14.06 -12.57
CA ASN A 20 -16.90 -13.34 -12.83
C ASN A 20 -15.65 -13.93 -12.16
N THR A 21 -15.84 -14.86 -11.22
CA THR A 21 -14.71 -15.56 -10.60
C THR A 21 -13.86 -16.23 -11.69
N PRO A 22 -12.54 -15.99 -11.72
CA PRO A 22 -11.68 -16.58 -12.73
C PRO A 22 -11.64 -18.11 -12.59
N ALA A 23 -11.33 -18.78 -13.69
CA ALA A 23 -11.05 -20.21 -13.65
C ALA A 23 -9.81 -20.52 -12.80
N ASP A 24 -9.69 -21.77 -12.36
CA ASP A 24 -8.49 -22.25 -11.66
C ASP A 24 -7.25 -21.98 -12.50
N PRO A 25 -6.27 -21.21 -12.00
CA PRO A 25 -5.08 -20.85 -12.74
C PRO A 25 -4.06 -22.00 -12.86
N GLY A 26 -4.30 -23.14 -12.22
CA GLY A 26 -3.40 -24.28 -12.20
C GLY A 26 -2.18 -24.12 -11.28
N PHE A 27 -2.19 -23.13 -10.43
CA PHE A 27 -1.19 -22.92 -9.36
C PHE A 27 -1.87 -22.49 -8.07
N LEU A 28 -1.17 -22.68 -6.95
CA LEU A 28 -1.71 -22.32 -5.63
C LEU A 28 -1.85 -20.80 -5.49
N LEU A 29 -3.05 -20.35 -5.18
CA LEU A 29 -3.32 -18.94 -4.91
C LEU A 29 -2.93 -18.57 -3.48
N PRO A 30 -2.31 -17.40 -3.28
CA PRO A 30 -1.96 -16.92 -1.95
C PRO A 30 -3.21 -16.62 -1.11
N GLN A 31 -3.12 -16.90 0.18
CA GLN A 31 -4.16 -16.57 1.15
C GLN A 31 -4.01 -15.13 1.66
N THR A 32 -2.79 -14.59 1.58
CA THR A 32 -2.47 -13.23 1.99
C THR A 32 -1.53 -12.56 0.96
N PHE A 33 -1.53 -11.23 0.94
CA PHE A 33 -0.62 -10.46 0.08
C PHE A 33 0.87 -10.70 0.39
N MET A 34 1.20 -11.20 1.58
CA MET A 34 2.56 -11.56 1.97
C MET A 34 3.07 -12.87 1.32
N GLU A 35 2.21 -13.55 0.59
CA GLU A 35 2.53 -14.82 -0.10
C GLU A 35 2.67 -14.64 -1.61
N VAL A 36 2.58 -13.42 -2.13
CA VAL A 36 2.80 -13.13 -3.55
C VAL A 36 4.30 -13.23 -3.85
N GLY A 37 4.72 -14.39 -4.35
CA GLY A 37 6.13 -14.76 -4.51
C GLY A 37 6.60 -14.90 -5.96
N SER A 38 5.74 -14.67 -6.97
CA SER A 38 6.10 -14.79 -8.37
C SER A 38 5.32 -13.81 -9.27
N GLU A 39 5.93 -13.45 -10.41
CA GLU A 39 5.28 -12.63 -11.43
C GLU A 39 4.00 -13.26 -11.98
N GLN A 40 3.95 -14.57 -12.08
CA GLN A 40 2.76 -15.29 -12.57
C GLN A 40 1.58 -15.09 -11.62
N VAL A 41 1.80 -15.28 -10.32
CA VAL A 41 0.78 -15.05 -9.29
C VAL A 41 0.36 -13.57 -9.26
N LEU A 42 1.34 -12.68 -9.33
CA LEU A 42 1.11 -11.23 -9.32
C LEU A 42 0.24 -10.79 -10.50
N SER A 43 0.56 -11.23 -11.72
CA SER A 43 -0.20 -10.89 -12.93
C SER A 43 -1.66 -11.34 -12.83
N PHE A 44 -1.88 -12.57 -12.38
CA PHE A 44 -3.23 -13.11 -12.19
C PHE A 44 -4.04 -12.30 -11.16
N LEU A 45 -3.43 -11.96 -10.02
CA LEU A 45 -4.09 -11.16 -8.99
C LEU A 45 -4.33 -9.70 -9.42
N ARG A 46 -3.43 -9.14 -10.24
CA ARG A 46 -3.60 -7.80 -10.82
C ARG A 46 -4.80 -7.74 -11.75
N GLU A 47 -4.95 -8.73 -12.63
CA GLU A 47 -6.11 -8.84 -13.52
C GLU A 47 -7.41 -8.99 -12.74
N TRP A 48 -7.39 -9.79 -11.66
CA TRP A 48 -8.54 -9.95 -10.78
C TRP A 48 -8.89 -8.65 -10.07
N GLN A 49 -7.93 -7.99 -9.42
CA GLN A 49 -8.16 -6.71 -8.74
C GLN A 49 -8.70 -5.65 -9.69
N HIS A 50 -8.12 -5.54 -10.89
CA HIS A 50 -8.59 -4.63 -11.93
C HIS A 50 -10.06 -4.92 -12.32
N LYS A 51 -10.43 -6.18 -12.45
CA LYS A 51 -11.79 -6.61 -12.75
C LYS A 51 -12.78 -6.24 -11.64
N VAL A 52 -12.41 -6.48 -10.38
CA VAL A 52 -13.23 -6.11 -9.22
C VAL A 52 -13.45 -4.58 -9.18
N TRP A 53 -12.37 -3.81 -9.35
CA TRP A 53 -12.45 -2.35 -9.38
C TRP A 53 -13.27 -1.82 -10.56
N SER A 54 -13.00 -2.25 -11.78
CA SER A 54 -13.71 -1.78 -12.98
C SER A 54 -15.20 -2.16 -12.98
N SER A 55 -15.58 -3.17 -12.21
CA SER A 55 -16.97 -3.55 -11.96
C SER A 55 -17.63 -2.79 -10.81
N GLY A 56 -16.89 -1.89 -10.13
CA GLY A 56 -17.40 -1.04 -9.07
C GLY A 56 -17.47 -1.68 -7.69
N TYR A 57 -16.81 -2.82 -7.46
CA TYR A 57 -16.82 -3.54 -6.18
C TYR A 57 -15.55 -3.36 -5.34
N LEU A 58 -14.63 -2.49 -5.76
CA LEU A 58 -13.45 -2.11 -5.00
C LEU A 58 -13.33 -0.59 -4.93
N GLY A 59 -12.98 -0.04 -3.75
CA GLY A 59 -12.90 1.38 -3.52
C GLY A 59 -14.27 2.07 -3.48
N MET A 60 -15.31 1.34 -3.11
CA MET A 60 -16.68 1.86 -3.13
C MET A 60 -16.87 3.07 -2.23
N ALA A 61 -16.16 3.13 -1.10
CA ALA A 61 -16.22 4.26 -0.18
C ALA A 61 -15.23 5.40 -0.51
N TRP A 62 -14.34 5.20 -1.48
CA TRP A 62 -13.38 6.22 -1.90
C TRP A 62 -14.04 7.31 -2.75
N PRO A 63 -13.47 8.54 -2.81
CA PRO A 63 -14.03 9.63 -3.59
C PRO A 63 -14.15 9.28 -5.07
N LYS A 64 -15.26 9.68 -5.69
CA LYS A 64 -15.56 9.38 -7.11
C LYS A 64 -14.56 10.03 -8.06
N GLU A 65 -14.13 11.23 -7.76
CA GLU A 65 -13.18 12.02 -8.55
C GLU A 65 -11.82 11.31 -8.70
N TYR A 66 -11.49 10.40 -7.79
CA TYR A 66 -10.23 9.65 -7.80
C TYR A 66 -10.43 8.17 -8.15
N GLY A 67 -11.55 7.82 -8.75
CA GLY A 67 -11.82 6.47 -9.26
C GLY A 67 -12.55 5.55 -8.28
N GLY A 68 -13.01 6.07 -7.15
CA GLY A 68 -13.84 5.35 -6.19
C GLY A 68 -15.34 5.41 -6.49
N GLY A 69 -16.14 4.82 -5.61
CA GLY A 69 -17.61 4.78 -5.74
C GLY A 69 -18.34 5.94 -5.08
N GLY A 70 -17.73 6.63 -4.10
CA GLY A 70 -18.38 7.66 -3.28
C GLY A 70 -19.60 7.16 -2.51
N MET A 71 -19.62 5.87 -2.20
CA MET A 71 -20.72 5.19 -1.53
C MET A 71 -20.49 5.10 -0.02
N PRO A 72 -21.55 4.95 0.78
CA PRO A 72 -21.40 4.61 2.18
C PRO A 72 -20.59 3.31 2.36
N ARG A 73 -19.74 3.28 3.38
CA ARG A 73 -18.78 2.21 3.67
C ARG A 73 -19.42 0.82 3.80
N ILE A 74 -20.66 0.74 4.25
CA ILE A 74 -21.39 -0.53 4.38
C ILE A 74 -21.44 -1.32 3.06
N PHE A 75 -21.44 -0.65 1.90
CA PHE A 75 -21.45 -1.32 0.61
C PHE A 75 -20.13 -2.05 0.34
N GLN A 76 -18.99 -1.41 0.67
CA GLN A 76 -17.69 -2.08 0.57
C GLN A 76 -17.62 -3.28 1.53
N GLN A 77 -18.08 -3.13 2.77
CA GLN A 77 -18.10 -4.23 3.74
C GLN A 77 -18.91 -5.43 3.24
N ILE A 78 -20.08 -5.19 2.64
CA ILE A 78 -20.90 -6.26 2.05
C ILE A 78 -20.17 -6.93 0.88
N ALA A 79 -19.53 -6.16 0.00
CA ALA A 79 -18.78 -6.72 -1.11
C ALA A 79 -17.62 -7.60 -0.62
N ASP A 80 -16.86 -7.14 0.37
CA ASP A 80 -15.74 -7.87 0.97
C ASP A 80 -16.20 -9.17 1.67
N GLU A 81 -17.34 -9.12 2.39
CA GLU A 81 -17.94 -10.30 3.03
C GLU A 81 -18.32 -11.37 2.00
N GLU A 82 -18.99 -10.99 0.90
CA GLU A 82 -19.40 -11.94 -0.13
C GLU A 82 -18.20 -12.50 -0.90
N MET A 83 -17.18 -11.69 -1.18
CA MET A 83 -15.92 -12.15 -1.79
C MET A 83 -15.19 -13.14 -0.88
N LYS A 84 -15.08 -12.85 0.41
CA LYS A 84 -14.49 -13.75 1.41
C LYS A 84 -15.27 -15.08 1.53
N LYS A 85 -16.58 -15.00 1.57
CA LYS A 85 -17.47 -16.17 1.63
C LYS A 85 -17.32 -17.06 0.39
N ALA A 86 -17.21 -16.47 -0.77
CA ALA A 86 -17.04 -17.18 -2.04
C ALA A 86 -15.59 -17.67 -2.25
N ARG A 87 -14.64 -17.27 -1.41
CA ARG A 87 -13.20 -17.62 -1.50
C ARG A 87 -12.59 -17.27 -2.85
N VAL A 88 -12.97 -16.13 -3.41
CA VAL A 88 -12.36 -15.62 -4.63
C VAL A 88 -10.91 -15.16 -4.37
N PRO A 89 -10.08 -14.96 -5.42
CA PRO A 89 -8.73 -14.43 -5.25
C PRO A 89 -8.73 -13.11 -4.49
N ILE A 90 -7.67 -12.84 -3.75
CA ILE A 90 -7.53 -11.59 -2.98
C ILE A 90 -7.28 -10.39 -3.89
N CYS A 91 -7.73 -9.20 -3.47
CA CYS A 91 -7.20 -7.94 -3.98
C CYS A 91 -5.85 -7.72 -3.28
N PHE A 92 -4.77 -7.90 -4.03
CA PHE A 92 -3.44 -8.12 -3.49
C PHE A 92 -2.71 -6.85 -3.03
N ASN A 93 -3.08 -5.68 -3.56
CA ASN A 93 -2.42 -4.39 -3.26
C ASN A 93 -2.86 -3.84 -1.89
N VAL A 94 -2.77 -4.67 -0.86
CA VAL A 94 -3.32 -4.37 0.48
C VAL A 94 -2.67 -3.12 1.08
N ILE A 95 -1.35 -2.91 0.89
CA ILE A 95 -0.66 -1.73 1.41
C ILE A 95 -1.20 -0.46 0.72
N GLY A 96 -1.42 -0.52 -0.60
CA GLY A 96 -2.07 0.58 -1.33
C GLY A 96 -3.51 0.80 -0.89
N LEU A 97 -4.31 -0.26 -0.88
CA LEU A 97 -5.76 -0.18 -0.63
C LEU A 97 -6.10 0.14 0.83
N GLY A 98 -5.37 -0.44 1.77
CA GLY A 98 -5.70 -0.39 3.19
C GLY A 98 -4.90 0.64 3.99
N TRP A 99 -3.72 1.07 3.52
CA TRP A 99 -2.82 1.94 4.29
C TRP A 99 -2.51 3.24 3.55
N ALA A 100 -1.81 3.17 2.41
CA ALA A 100 -1.41 4.36 1.65
C ALA A 100 -2.62 5.13 1.09
N GLY A 101 -3.59 4.44 0.52
CA GLY A 101 -4.78 5.07 -0.06
C GLY A 101 -5.63 5.84 0.96
N PRO A 102 -6.08 5.21 2.06
CA PRO A 102 -6.77 5.93 3.14
C PRO A 102 -5.95 7.11 3.70
N LEU A 103 -4.64 6.93 3.90
CA LEU A 103 -3.77 7.99 4.33
C LEU A 103 -3.77 9.17 3.35
N ILE A 104 -3.62 8.91 2.05
CA ILE A 104 -3.63 9.93 1.00
C ILE A 104 -5.00 10.61 0.91
N ILE A 105 -6.10 9.88 1.05
CA ILE A 105 -7.46 10.45 1.07
C ILE A 105 -7.61 11.46 2.21
N ASP A 106 -7.14 11.10 3.40
CA ASP A 106 -7.36 11.89 4.61
C ASP A 106 -6.40 13.07 4.74
N THR A 107 -5.15 12.90 4.31
CA THR A 107 -4.07 13.86 4.59
C THR A 107 -3.30 14.35 3.37
N GLY A 108 -3.49 13.71 2.22
CA GLY A 108 -2.80 14.06 0.99
C GLY A 108 -3.32 15.34 0.35
N THR A 109 -2.47 15.98 -0.43
CA THR A 109 -2.83 17.09 -1.32
C THR A 109 -3.69 16.60 -2.49
N ASP A 110 -4.38 17.51 -3.18
CA ASP A 110 -5.15 17.13 -4.38
C ASP A 110 -4.25 16.50 -5.45
N PHE A 111 -3.01 17.01 -5.61
CA PHE A 111 -2.02 16.43 -6.51
C PHE A 111 -1.68 14.97 -6.16
N GLU A 112 -1.47 14.66 -4.88
CA GLU A 112 -1.19 13.28 -4.44
C GLU A 112 -2.41 12.37 -4.66
N LYS A 113 -3.61 12.85 -4.39
CA LYS A 113 -4.85 12.11 -4.62
C LYS A 113 -5.06 11.78 -6.10
N GLU A 114 -4.89 12.77 -6.98
CA GLU A 114 -5.00 12.59 -8.43
C GLU A 114 -3.93 11.65 -8.97
N THR A 115 -2.70 11.73 -8.42
CA THR A 115 -1.57 10.95 -8.88
C THR A 115 -1.69 9.48 -8.51
N TYR A 116 -2.11 9.16 -7.29
CA TYR A 116 -1.90 7.83 -6.73
C TYR A 116 -3.17 6.99 -6.59
N LEU A 117 -4.33 7.59 -6.25
CA LEU A 117 -5.48 6.81 -5.79
C LEU A 117 -6.05 5.86 -6.84
N LYS A 118 -6.16 6.32 -8.09
CA LYS A 118 -6.67 5.48 -9.18
C LYS A 118 -5.77 4.30 -9.48
N GLY A 119 -4.45 4.52 -9.50
CA GLY A 119 -3.45 3.46 -9.72
C GLY A 119 -3.45 2.40 -8.62
N ILE A 120 -3.70 2.82 -7.36
CA ILE A 120 -3.88 1.90 -6.23
C ILE A 120 -5.10 1.01 -6.44
N LEU A 121 -6.25 1.59 -6.79
CA LEU A 121 -7.51 0.86 -6.99
C LEU A 121 -7.43 -0.13 -8.15
N SER A 122 -6.89 0.31 -9.28
CA SER A 122 -6.77 -0.51 -10.49
C SER A 122 -5.78 -1.67 -10.33
N GLY A 123 -4.86 -1.60 -9.37
CA GLY A 123 -3.75 -2.55 -9.22
C GLY A 123 -2.58 -2.27 -10.15
N GLU A 124 -2.59 -1.16 -10.90
CA GLU A 124 -1.46 -0.73 -11.73
C GLU A 124 -0.28 -0.27 -10.88
N ASP A 125 -0.57 0.48 -9.81
CA ASP A 125 0.43 1.02 -8.90
C ASP A 125 0.46 0.21 -7.60
N ILE A 126 1.43 -0.69 -7.52
CA ILE A 126 1.67 -1.51 -6.32
C ILE A 126 2.43 -0.69 -5.30
N TRP A 127 2.03 -0.81 -4.05
CA TRP A 127 2.64 -0.08 -2.94
C TRP A 127 3.31 -1.04 -1.96
N CYS A 128 4.43 -0.60 -1.38
CA CYS A 128 5.08 -1.26 -0.26
C CYS A 128 5.32 -0.28 0.90
N GLN A 129 5.76 -0.82 2.05
CA GLN A 129 6.05 -0.03 3.25
C GLN A 129 7.51 -0.17 3.64
N GLY A 130 8.21 0.95 3.77
CA GLY A 130 9.60 1.06 4.20
C GLY A 130 9.71 1.71 5.59
N PHE A 131 9.40 0.95 6.65
CA PHE A 131 9.49 1.42 8.04
C PHE A 131 10.65 0.74 8.78
N SER A 132 10.54 -0.57 9.01
CA SER A 132 11.51 -1.34 9.79
C SER A 132 12.89 -1.37 9.14
N GLU A 133 13.91 -1.35 9.98
CA GLU A 133 15.31 -1.52 9.60
C GLU A 133 15.90 -2.74 10.31
N PRO A 134 17.03 -3.31 9.85
CA PRO A 134 17.62 -4.50 10.46
C PRO A 134 17.79 -4.41 11.99
N ASN A 135 18.11 -3.21 12.50
CA ASN A 135 18.31 -2.97 13.93
C ASN A 135 17.14 -2.25 14.62
N HIS A 136 16.12 -1.78 13.87
CA HIS A 136 15.06 -0.92 14.37
C HIS A 136 13.68 -1.34 13.83
N GLY A 137 13.08 -2.37 14.45
CA GLY A 137 11.70 -2.77 14.18
C GLY A 137 10.77 -2.20 15.26
N SER A 138 10.80 -2.77 16.47
CA SER A 138 9.98 -2.30 17.59
C SER A 138 10.31 -0.88 18.02
N ASP A 139 11.59 -0.49 17.97
CA ASP A 139 12.03 0.90 18.22
C ASP A 139 12.08 1.71 16.91
N LEU A 140 10.92 1.87 16.27
CA LEU A 140 10.77 2.57 15.00
C LEU A 140 11.25 4.05 15.06
N GLY A 141 11.15 4.68 16.23
CA GLY A 141 11.62 6.06 16.40
C GLY A 141 13.15 6.23 16.29
N SER A 142 13.91 5.14 16.29
CA SER A 142 15.38 5.14 16.22
C SER A 142 15.94 4.75 14.85
N ILE A 143 15.11 4.68 13.81
CA ILE A 143 15.54 4.36 12.44
C ILE A 143 16.66 5.31 11.96
N GLN A 144 17.54 4.77 11.14
CA GLN A 144 18.77 5.43 10.69
C GLN A 144 18.79 5.77 9.19
N THR A 145 17.89 5.23 8.39
CA THR A 145 17.75 5.64 6.98
C THR A 145 17.57 7.15 6.92
N ARG A 146 18.51 7.83 6.23
CA ARG A 146 18.57 9.30 6.13
C ARG A 146 17.89 9.79 4.87
N ALA A 147 17.34 10.99 4.93
CA ALA A 147 16.88 11.75 3.78
C ALA A 147 17.41 13.18 3.94
N GLU A 148 18.46 13.51 3.21
CA GLU A 148 19.12 14.81 3.26
C GLU A 148 18.58 15.69 2.13
N ARG A 149 18.13 16.90 2.45
CA ARG A 149 17.60 17.82 1.45
C ARG A 149 18.73 18.42 0.61
N ASP A 150 18.57 18.38 -0.71
CA ASP A 150 19.45 18.98 -1.69
C ASP A 150 18.59 19.76 -2.71
N ASP A 151 18.42 21.05 -2.51
CA ASP A 151 17.54 21.93 -3.29
C ASP A 151 16.09 21.41 -3.39
N ASN A 152 15.70 20.94 -4.56
CA ASN A 152 14.36 20.41 -4.86
C ASN A 152 14.27 18.88 -4.79
N GLU A 153 15.25 18.22 -4.20
CA GLU A 153 15.34 16.79 -4.04
C GLU A 153 15.67 16.40 -2.61
N TYR A 154 15.49 15.11 -2.29
CA TYR A 154 16.06 14.46 -1.12
C TYR A 154 17.01 13.35 -1.58
N ILE A 155 18.16 13.24 -0.93
CA ILE A 155 19.13 12.16 -1.11
C ILE A 155 18.92 11.17 0.03
N ILE A 156 18.53 9.94 -0.32
CA ILE A 156 18.20 8.90 0.65
C ILE A 156 19.32 7.87 0.70
N ASN A 157 19.76 7.55 1.92
CA ASN A 157 20.76 6.54 2.21
C ASN A 157 20.35 5.68 3.41
N GLY A 158 20.46 4.36 3.27
CA GLY A 158 20.15 3.40 4.32
C GLY A 158 19.56 2.11 3.80
N SER A 159 18.84 1.39 4.65
CA SER A 159 18.12 0.18 4.25
C SER A 159 16.84 -0.03 5.04
N LYS A 160 15.88 -0.71 4.44
CA LYS A 160 14.63 -1.17 5.05
C LYS A 160 14.53 -2.68 4.92
N ILE A 161 13.90 -3.33 5.88
CA ILE A 161 13.74 -4.79 5.89
C ILE A 161 12.26 -5.15 6.13
N TRP A 162 11.90 -6.37 5.76
CA TRP A 162 10.54 -6.89 5.83
C TRP A 162 9.56 -6.12 4.95
N THR A 163 10.08 -5.55 3.86
CA THR A 163 9.28 -4.80 2.89
C THR A 163 8.46 -5.78 2.05
N THR A 164 7.19 -5.93 2.37
CA THR A 164 6.29 -6.81 1.62
C THR A 164 6.13 -6.28 0.19
N MET A 165 6.31 -7.16 -0.81
CA MET A 165 6.20 -6.86 -2.23
C MET A 165 7.17 -5.76 -2.74
N GLY A 166 8.24 -5.46 -2.02
CA GLY A 166 9.18 -4.39 -2.39
C GLY A 166 9.81 -4.55 -3.77
N ASN A 167 9.99 -5.79 -4.25
CA ASN A 167 10.49 -6.10 -5.58
C ASN A 167 9.47 -5.88 -6.72
N TYR A 168 8.20 -5.69 -6.39
CA TYR A 168 7.11 -5.45 -7.35
C TYR A 168 6.52 -4.05 -7.24
N ALA A 169 6.80 -3.37 -6.14
CA ALA A 169 6.20 -2.08 -5.83
C ALA A 169 6.69 -0.98 -6.77
N LYS A 170 5.77 -0.12 -7.17
CA LYS A 170 6.06 1.13 -7.90
C LYS A 170 6.32 2.28 -6.95
N TYR A 171 5.67 2.26 -5.77
CA TYR A 171 5.81 3.27 -4.73
C TYR A 171 5.98 2.66 -3.36
N MET A 172 6.65 3.41 -2.49
CA MET A 172 6.87 3.07 -1.09
C MET A 172 6.38 4.20 -0.18
N ILE A 173 5.57 3.86 0.82
CA ILE A 173 5.43 4.74 1.98
C ILE A 173 6.69 4.58 2.83
N LEU A 174 7.54 5.61 2.83
CA LEU A 174 8.88 5.56 3.43
C LEU A 174 8.96 6.51 4.63
N LEU A 175 9.41 5.98 5.76
CA LEU A 175 9.80 6.78 6.92
C LEU A 175 11.32 6.89 6.97
N ALA A 176 11.86 8.12 6.95
CA ALA A 176 13.29 8.38 6.97
C ALA A 176 13.63 9.57 7.89
N ARG A 177 14.88 9.65 8.28
CA ARG A 177 15.40 10.70 9.17
C ARG A 177 15.91 11.87 8.35
N THR A 178 15.29 13.05 8.52
CA THR A 178 15.71 14.31 7.91
C THR A 178 16.51 15.18 8.87
N ASP A 179 16.33 15.01 10.19
CA ASP A 179 17.10 15.72 11.20
C ASP A 179 17.64 14.74 12.26
N SER A 180 18.96 14.55 12.28
CA SER A 180 19.66 13.71 13.26
C SER A 180 19.92 14.44 14.59
N GLN A 181 19.73 15.76 14.65
CA GLN A 181 19.99 16.61 15.83
C GLN A 181 18.69 17.05 16.52
N ALA A 182 17.53 16.57 16.05
CA ALA A 182 16.26 16.91 16.66
C ALA A 182 16.25 16.60 18.16
N GLU A 183 15.80 17.55 18.99
CA GLU A 183 15.74 17.41 20.45
C GLU A 183 14.98 16.14 20.87
N ARG A 184 13.92 15.82 20.16
CA ARG A 184 13.18 14.57 20.30
C ARG A 184 13.35 13.74 19.04
N ARG A 185 13.80 12.48 19.18
CA ARG A 185 14.07 11.57 18.07
C ARG A 185 12.93 11.45 17.06
N TYR A 186 11.69 11.59 17.48
CA TYR A 186 10.51 11.52 16.61
C TYR A 186 10.34 12.75 15.72
N ASN A 187 10.81 13.92 16.16
CA ASN A 187 10.69 15.17 15.39
C ASN A 187 11.70 15.26 14.23
N GLY A 188 12.68 14.36 14.22
CA GLY A 188 13.65 14.27 13.13
C GLY A 188 13.21 13.33 11.99
N LEU A 189 11.97 12.83 12.01
CA LEU A 189 11.47 11.88 11.03
C LEU A 189 10.50 12.54 10.04
N SER A 190 10.66 12.22 8.77
CA SER A 190 9.81 12.67 7.66
C SER A 190 9.23 11.49 6.90
N PHE A 191 8.09 11.72 6.26
CA PHE A 191 7.34 10.69 5.55
C PHE A 191 7.31 10.98 4.06
N PHE A 192 7.60 9.97 3.23
CA PHE A 192 7.71 10.13 1.80
C PHE A 192 6.84 9.13 1.03
N LEU A 193 6.30 9.55 -0.08
CA LEU A 193 5.70 8.69 -1.11
C LEU A 193 6.77 8.48 -2.19
N ALA A 194 7.69 7.55 -1.93
CA ALA A 194 8.90 7.39 -2.71
C ALA A 194 8.69 6.47 -3.92
N PRO A 195 9.14 6.87 -5.15
CA PRO A 195 9.14 5.98 -6.31
C PRO A 195 10.21 4.90 -6.14
N MET A 196 9.84 3.65 -6.41
CA MET A 196 10.74 2.50 -6.25
C MET A 196 11.66 2.25 -7.46
N ASP A 197 11.42 2.93 -8.57
CA ASP A 197 12.27 2.90 -9.77
C ASP A 197 13.38 3.97 -9.76
N ALA A 198 13.51 4.73 -8.67
CA ALA A 198 14.57 5.72 -8.52
C ALA A 198 15.94 5.03 -8.54
N LYS A 199 16.89 5.64 -9.26
CA LYS A 199 18.26 5.12 -9.38
C LYS A 199 18.91 5.04 -7.98
N GLY A 200 19.53 3.91 -7.69
CA GLY A 200 20.19 3.65 -6.40
C GLY A 200 19.34 2.82 -5.45
N ILE A 201 18.06 2.52 -5.78
CA ILE A 201 17.26 1.55 -5.04
C ILE A 201 17.58 0.15 -5.56
N THR A 202 17.87 -0.76 -4.64
CA THR A 202 17.98 -2.20 -4.92
C THR A 202 17.19 -3.00 -3.90
N THR A 203 16.63 -4.12 -4.33
CA THR A 203 15.87 -5.02 -3.46
C THR A 203 16.48 -6.41 -3.45
N SER A 204 16.52 -7.04 -2.28
CA SER A 204 16.96 -8.43 -2.09
C SER A 204 15.80 -9.24 -1.49
N PRO A 205 15.24 -10.21 -2.24
CA PRO A 205 14.17 -11.04 -1.71
C PRO A 205 14.62 -11.87 -0.51
N ILE A 206 13.77 -11.97 0.51
CA ILE A 206 13.99 -12.76 1.71
C ILE A 206 13.21 -14.07 1.59
N GLN A 207 13.91 -15.21 1.61
CA GLN A 207 13.26 -16.51 1.59
C GLN A 207 12.63 -16.81 2.95
N LYS A 208 11.34 -17.16 2.93
CA LYS A 208 10.59 -17.57 4.11
C LYS A 208 10.86 -19.05 4.44
N LEU A 209 10.47 -19.47 5.64
CA LEU A 209 10.56 -20.86 6.07
C LEU A 209 9.77 -21.82 5.15
N THR A 210 8.71 -21.33 4.52
CA THR A 210 7.89 -22.07 3.52
C THR A 210 8.63 -22.31 2.21
N GLY A 211 9.80 -21.68 2.00
CA GLY A 211 10.52 -21.70 0.73
C GLY A 211 10.12 -20.59 -0.25
N ASP A 212 9.01 -19.92 0.00
CA ASP A 212 8.53 -18.81 -0.83
C ASP A 212 9.22 -17.50 -0.49
N TYR A 213 9.04 -16.52 -1.37
CA TYR A 213 9.43 -15.13 -1.17
C TYR A 213 8.19 -14.26 -0.98
N GLY A 214 8.28 -13.18 -0.26
CA GLY A 214 7.15 -12.26 -0.03
C GLY A 214 7.60 -10.97 0.64
N PHE A 215 8.82 -11.00 1.19
CA PHE A 215 9.49 -9.86 1.79
C PHE A 215 10.79 -9.55 1.07
N THR A 216 11.21 -8.30 1.14
CA THR A 216 12.52 -7.86 0.66
C THR A 216 13.24 -7.06 1.73
N GLU A 217 14.57 -7.08 1.64
CA GLU A 217 15.41 -5.99 2.12
C GLU A 217 15.57 -4.98 0.97
N THR A 218 15.42 -3.69 1.28
CA THR A 218 15.51 -2.61 0.31
C THR A 218 16.65 -1.69 0.69
N PHE A 219 17.58 -1.46 -0.23
CA PHE A 219 18.76 -0.63 -0.03
C PHE A 219 18.62 0.68 -0.79
N PHE A 220 19.08 1.75 -0.17
CA PHE A 220 19.13 3.10 -0.74
C PHE A 220 20.59 3.57 -0.74
N ASP A 221 21.13 3.81 -1.93
CA ASP A 221 22.50 4.27 -2.15
C ASP A 221 22.47 5.55 -3.01
N ASP A 222 22.62 6.70 -2.34
CA ASP A 222 22.49 8.04 -2.92
C ASP A 222 21.22 8.22 -3.78
N VAL A 223 20.11 7.69 -3.32
CA VAL A 223 18.82 7.73 -4.05
C VAL A 223 18.26 9.13 -4.04
N ARG A 224 18.09 9.72 -5.23
CA ARG A 224 17.48 11.04 -5.40
C ARG A 224 16.01 10.93 -5.73
N ILE A 225 15.19 11.57 -4.92
CA ILE A 225 13.74 11.70 -5.16
C ILE A 225 13.33 13.18 -5.11
N PRO A 226 12.34 13.60 -5.91
CA PRO A 226 11.81 14.97 -5.86
C PRO A 226 11.35 15.37 -4.46
N ALA A 227 11.54 16.62 -4.07
CA ALA A 227 11.05 17.15 -2.80
C ALA A 227 9.51 17.07 -2.68
N SER A 228 8.81 17.03 -3.81
CA SER A 228 7.36 16.79 -3.85
C SER A 228 6.92 15.39 -3.39
N CYS A 229 7.85 14.44 -3.20
CA CYS A 229 7.57 13.15 -2.59
C CYS A 229 7.41 13.23 -1.06
N LEU A 230 7.78 14.35 -0.43
CA LEU A 230 7.55 14.59 0.99
C LEU A 230 6.05 14.74 1.24
N MET A 231 5.48 13.85 2.04
CA MET A 231 4.09 13.94 2.47
C MET A 231 4.00 14.74 3.77
N GLY A 232 3.21 15.81 3.75
CA GLY A 232 3.09 16.73 4.88
C GLY A 232 4.32 17.63 5.02
N GLU A 233 4.72 17.91 6.27
CA GLU A 233 5.84 18.79 6.59
C GLU A 233 7.06 17.99 7.05
N GLU A 234 8.27 18.49 6.73
CA GLU A 234 9.52 17.91 7.20
C GLU A 234 9.56 17.88 8.74
N GLY A 235 10.03 16.77 9.32
CA GLY A 235 10.05 16.54 10.75
C GLY A 235 8.71 16.06 11.36
N HIS A 236 7.62 16.04 10.60
CA HIS A 236 6.30 15.60 11.09
C HIS A 236 5.92 14.17 10.67
N GLY A 237 6.84 13.42 10.10
CA GLY A 237 6.62 12.06 9.57
C GLY A 237 6.19 11.05 10.63
N TRP A 238 6.59 11.23 11.89
CA TRP A 238 6.15 10.34 12.97
C TRP A 238 4.62 10.30 13.13
N ARG A 239 3.97 11.46 13.09
CA ARG A 239 2.50 11.54 13.20
C ARG A 239 1.82 10.79 12.05
N ILE A 240 2.34 10.95 10.83
CA ILE A 240 1.81 10.30 9.63
C ILE A 240 2.04 8.78 9.71
N ALA A 241 3.22 8.34 10.17
CA ALA A 241 3.50 6.93 10.39
C ALA A 241 2.57 6.30 11.43
N MET A 242 2.27 7.00 12.54
CA MET A 242 1.32 6.50 13.54
C MET A 242 -0.11 6.39 12.99
N GLN A 243 -0.53 7.32 12.14
CA GLN A 243 -1.81 7.23 11.45
C GLN A 243 -1.84 6.03 10.48
N THR A 244 -0.77 5.82 9.73
CA THR A 244 -0.63 4.64 8.85
C THR A 244 -0.76 3.33 9.62
N LEU A 245 -0.12 3.23 10.79
CA LEU A 245 -0.21 2.05 11.66
C LEU A 245 -1.62 1.84 12.24
N GLN A 246 -2.43 2.88 12.38
CA GLN A 246 -3.84 2.74 12.75
C GLN A 246 -4.63 2.04 11.64
N TYR A 247 -4.45 2.45 10.38
CA TYR A 247 -5.08 1.77 9.24
C TYR A 247 -4.61 0.32 9.13
N GLU A 248 -3.31 0.06 9.28
CA GLU A 248 -2.75 -1.31 9.26
C GLU A 248 -3.40 -2.23 10.30
N ARG A 249 -3.72 -1.70 11.47
CA ARG A 249 -4.32 -2.47 12.57
C ARG A 249 -5.84 -2.55 12.52
N GLY A 250 -6.47 -1.94 11.52
CA GLY A 250 -7.93 -1.88 11.40
C GLY A 250 -8.60 -1.09 12.54
N ALA A 251 -7.87 -0.20 13.19
CA ALA A 251 -8.41 0.71 14.18
C ALA A 251 -9.13 1.85 13.46
N GLU A 252 -10.44 1.71 13.32
CA GLU A 252 -11.33 2.73 12.82
C GLU A 252 -12.17 3.33 13.94
#